data_6a5b6b4adcfec0a22bbcd9aaa9f9254c
#
_entry.id   6a5b6b4adcfec0a22bbcd9aaa9f9254c
#
_cell.length_a   1.000
_cell.length_b   1.000
_cell.length_c   1.000
_cell.angle_alpha   90.00
_cell.angle_beta   90.00
_cell.angle_gamma   90.00
#
_symmetry.space_group_name_H-M   'P 1'
#
loop_
_entity.id
_entity.type
_entity.pdbx_description
1 polymer ?
#
loop_
_entity_poly.entity_id
_entity_poly.type
_entity_poly.pdbx_seq_one_letter_code
_entity_poly.pdbx_strand_id
1 'polypeptide(L)'
;MRSPARVLNSLTKHSQTTEYRFERLYRILFNEEMYYLAYQRIYAKPGNMTQGADGKTIDRMSLSRIEKLIASLKDESYSPQPSRRMYIPKKNGKTRPLGVPSFDDKLVQEVVRMVLEAIYEGHFEDTSHGFRPVSYTHLRAHETV
;
A
#
# COMPACT_ATOMS: atom_id res chain seq x y z
N MET A 1 15.72 -14.55 -3.43
CA MET A 1 14.95 -13.34 -3.75
C MET A 1 15.67 -12.11 -3.20
N ARG A 2 15.55 -11.00 -3.89
CA ARG A 2 16.13 -9.74 -3.39
C ARG A 2 15.35 -9.23 -2.18
N SER A 3 16.07 -8.60 -1.23
CA SER A 3 15.43 -7.96 -0.10
C SER A 3 14.57 -6.77 -0.57
N PRO A 4 13.50 -6.43 0.17
CA PRO A 4 12.66 -5.28 -0.19
C PRO A 4 13.44 -3.98 -0.33
N ALA A 5 14.40 -3.73 0.56
CA ALA A 5 15.24 -2.53 0.48
C ALA A 5 16.00 -2.45 -0.84
N ARG A 6 16.57 -3.55 -1.30
CA ARG A 6 17.31 -3.59 -2.57
C ARG A 6 16.39 -3.35 -3.77
N VAL A 7 15.21 -3.95 -3.75
CA VAL A 7 14.22 -3.77 -4.82
C VAL A 7 13.79 -2.31 -4.90
N LEU A 8 13.40 -1.72 -3.78
CA LEU A 8 12.92 -0.34 -3.72
C LEU A 8 14.02 0.66 -4.08
N ASN A 9 15.24 0.45 -3.58
CA ASN A 9 16.38 1.30 -3.90
C ASN A 9 16.74 1.24 -5.39
N SER A 10 16.66 0.06 -5.99
CA SER A 10 16.89 -0.10 -7.43
C SER A 10 15.85 0.66 -8.25
N LEU A 11 14.57 0.60 -7.86
CA LEU A 11 13.50 1.34 -8.53
C LEU A 11 13.74 2.86 -8.42
N THR A 12 14.08 3.34 -7.24
CA THR A 12 14.36 4.76 -7.02
C THR A 12 15.54 5.23 -7.86
N LYS A 13 16.61 4.46 -7.88
CA LYS A 13 17.81 4.78 -8.65
C LYS A 13 17.50 4.87 -10.14
N HIS A 14 16.80 3.89 -10.69
CA HIS A 14 16.46 3.86 -12.11
C HIS A 14 15.44 4.94 -12.48
N SER A 15 14.59 5.35 -11.54
CA SER A 15 13.61 6.42 -11.79
C SER A 15 14.26 7.78 -12.05
N GLN A 16 15.50 7.95 -11.62
CA GLN A 16 16.24 9.19 -11.85
C GLN A 16 16.75 9.32 -13.29
N THR A 17 16.71 8.25 -14.07
CA THR A 17 17.11 8.24 -15.47
C THR A 17 15.87 8.47 -16.33
N THR A 18 15.81 9.62 -17.04
CA THR A 18 14.62 10.07 -17.78
C THR A 18 14.18 9.10 -18.87
N GLU A 19 15.09 8.39 -19.50
CA GLU A 19 14.77 7.45 -20.59
C GLU A 19 14.64 6.01 -20.14
N TYR A 20 14.79 5.74 -18.84
CA TYR A 20 14.70 4.38 -18.33
C TYR A 20 13.27 3.86 -18.41
N ARG A 21 13.14 2.65 -18.94
CA ARG A 21 11.86 1.97 -19.09
C ARG A 21 11.77 0.86 -18.06
N PHE A 22 10.79 0.96 -17.17
CA PHE A 22 10.54 -0.10 -16.20
C PHE A 22 9.84 -1.27 -16.89
N GLU A 23 10.40 -2.46 -16.70
CA GLU A 23 9.83 -3.69 -17.22
C GLU A 23 9.64 -4.69 -16.08
N ARG A 24 8.67 -5.56 -16.26
CA ARG A 24 8.41 -6.68 -15.34
C ARG A 24 8.12 -6.23 -13.91
N LEU A 25 7.52 -5.08 -13.72
CA LEU A 25 7.16 -4.59 -12.38
C LEU A 25 6.20 -5.55 -11.67
N TYR A 26 5.36 -6.24 -12.39
CA TYR A 26 4.41 -7.21 -11.83
C TYR A 26 5.12 -8.32 -11.05
N ARG A 27 6.34 -8.68 -11.42
CA ARG A 27 7.13 -9.70 -10.72
C ARG A 27 7.47 -9.33 -9.28
N ILE A 28 7.49 -8.05 -8.96
CA ILE A 28 7.73 -7.59 -7.58
C ILE A 28 6.62 -8.08 -6.66
N LEU A 29 5.41 -8.23 -7.18
CA LEU A 29 4.26 -8.77 -6.43
C LEU A 29 4.40 -10.26 -6.09
N PHE A 30 5.43 -10.94 -6.61
CA PHE A 30 5.71 -12.34 -6.30
C PHE A 30 6.77 -12.50 -5.20
N ASN A 31 7.33 -11.42 -4.71
CA ASN A 31 8.38 -11.45 -3.68
C ASN A 31 7.74 -11.48 -2.30
N GLU A 32 7.86 -12.61 -1.59
CA GLU A 32 7.28 -12.78 -0.25
C GLU A 32 7.73 -11.72 0.73
N GLU A 33 9.01 -11.33 0.67
CA GLU A 33 9.56 -10.37 1.62
C GLU A 33 8.93 -8.98 1.49
N MET A 34 8.43 -8.63 0.30
CA MET A 34 7.67 -7.40 0.12
C MET A 34 6.37 -7.42 0.95
N TYR A 35 5.74 -8.59 1.07
CA TYR A 35 4.52 -8.74 1.87
C TYR A 35 4.81 -8.69 3.37
N TYR A 36 5.95 -9.21 3.81
CA TYR A 36 6.36 -9.07 5.21
C TYR A 36 6.58 -7.60 5.58
N LEU A 37 7.24 -6.84 4.71
CA LEU A 37 7.43 -5.42 4.92
C LEU A 37 6.09 -4.67 4.89
N ALA A 38 5.21 -5.01 3.95
CA ALA A 38 3.87 -4.45 3.87
C ALA A 38 3.07 -4.72 5.15
N TYR A 39 3.15 -5.94 5.66
CA TYR A 39 2.52 -6.31 6.93
C TYR A 39 3.00 -5.42 8.08
N GLN A 40 4.30 -5.25 8.21
CA GLN A 40 4.87 -4.40 9.26
C GLN A 40 4.38 -2.96 9.15
N ARG A 41 4.30 -2.42 7.95
CA ARG A 41 3.84 -1.05 7.73
C ARG A 41 2.35 -0.89 8.04
N ILE A 42 1.54 -1.87 7.67
CA ILE A 42 0.10 -1.86 7.99
C ILE A 42 -0.12 -1.98 9.50
N TYR A 43 0.62 -2.87 10.15
CA TYR A 43 0.52 -3.09 11.60
C TYR A 43 0.78 -1.81 12.39
N ALA A 44 1.69 -0.99 11.92
CA ALA A 44 2.06 0.25 12.62
C ALA A 44 1.03 1.37 12.45
N LYS A 45 0.04 1.22 11.57
CA LYS A 45 -0.95 2.29 11.29
C LYS A 45 -2.24 2.09 12.08
N PRO A 46 -2.91 3.18 12.52
CA PRO A 46 -4.25 3.09 13.09
C PRO A 46 -5.25 2.45 12.13
N GLY A 47 -6.22 1.71 12.65
CA GLY A 47 -7.25 1.07 11.85
C GLY A 47 -6.85 -0.25 11.21
N ASN A 48 -5.66 -0.76 11.52
CA ASN A 48 -5.18 -2.02 10.97
C ASN A 48 -6.03 -3.22 11.37
N MET A 49 -6.73 -3.13 12.50
CA MET A 49 -7.58 -4.21 13.02
C MET A 49 -8.99 -4.19 12.45
N THR A 50 -9.32 -3.23 11.61
CA THR A 50 -10.65 -3.14 11.01
C THR A 50 -10.85 -4.25 9.98
N GLN A 51 -11.93 -5.01 10.15
CA GLN A 51 -12.28 -6.10 9.24
C GLN A 51 -12.77 -5.58 7.89
N GLY A 52 -12.35 -6.25 6.81
CA GLY A 52 -12.92 -6.05 5.48
C GLY A 52 -14.19 -6.87 5.27
N ALA A 53 -14.67 -6.92 4.04
CA ALA A 53 -15.89 -7.66 3.66
C ALA A 53 -15.78 -9.17 3.92
N ASP A 54 -14.57 -9.73 3.90
CA ASP A 54 -14.31 -11.15 4.15
C ASP A 54 -14.23 -11.50 5.65
N GLY A 55 -14.38 -10.51 6.54
CA GLY A 55 -14.29 -10.70 7.99
C GLY A 55 -12.91 -11.01 8.52
N LYS A 56 -11.88 -10.92 7.69
CA LYS A 56 -10.50 -11.22 8.09
C LYS A 56 -9.77 -9.97 8.59
N THR A 57 -8.92 -10.17 9.59
CA THR A 57 -8.10 -9.11 10.17
C THR A 57 -6.62 -9.47 10.08
N ILE A 58 -5.78 -8.51 10.49
CA ILE A 58 -4.32 -8.67 10.51
C ILE A 58 -3.88 -9.82 11.44
N ASP A 59 -4.63 -10.13 12.48
CA ASP A 59 -4.27 -11.17 13.45
C ASP A 59 -4.26 -12.59 12.86
N ARG A 60 -4.88 -12.76 11.70
CA ARG A 60 -4.93 -14.06 11.02
C ARG A 60 -3.87 -14.19 9.94
N MET A 61 -2.84 -13.38 10.03
CA MET A 61 -1.71 -13.42 9.12
C MET A 61 -0.92 -14.70 9.28
N SER A 62 -0.59 -15.37 8.17
CA SER A 62 0.26 -16.55 8.16
C SER A 62 1.04 -16.64 6.86
N LEU A 63 2.16 -17.39 6.91
CA LEU A 63 2.98 -17.62 5.71
C LEU A 63 2.17 -18.29 4.61
N SER A 64 1.35 -19.28 4.93
CA SER A 64 0.53 -19.97 3.95
C SER A 64 -0.46 -19.04 3.26
N ARG A 65 -0.98 -18.06 3.99
CA ARG A 65 -1.89 -17.05 3.43
C ARG A 65 -1.18 -16.17 2.40
N ILE A 66 0.05 -15.74 2.70
CA ILE A 66 0.87 -14.98 1.75
C ILE A 66 1.19 -15.83 0.52
N GLU A 67 1.56 -17.09 0.71
CA GLU A 67 1.85 -18.00 -0.40
C GLU A 67 0.66 -18.18 -1.33
N LYS A 68 -0.54 -18.35 -0.77
CA LYS A 68 -1.78 -18.44 -1.56
C LYS A 68 -2.06 -17.16 -2.32
N LEU A 69 -1.85 -16.02 -1.68
CA LEU A 69 -2.05 -14.72 -2.32
C LEU A 69 -1.10 -14.54 -3.51
N ILE A 70 0.17 -14.85 -3.32
CA ILE A 70 1.18 -14.77 -4.39
C ILE A 70 0.84 -15.75 -5.52
N ALA A 71 0.42 -16.97 -5.21
CA ALA A 71 0.02 -17.94 -6.21
C ALA A 71 -1.15 -17.42 -7.06
N SER A 72 -2.14 -16.77 -6.44
CA SER A 72 -3.27 -16.18 -7.16
C SER A 72 -2.85 -15.03 -8.07
N LEU A 73 -1.83 -14.28 -7.68
CA LEU A 73 -1.28 -13.22 -8.52
C LEU A 73 -0.49 -13.79 -9.70
N LYS A 74 0.24 -14.88 -9.49
CA LYS A 74 1.01 -15.54 -10.55
C LYS A 74 0.13 -16.15 -11.64
N ASP A 75 -0.98 -16.77 -11.26
CA ASP A 75 -1.90 -17.42 -12.22
C ASP A 75 -3.01 -16.49 -12.68
N GLU A 76 -2.96 -15.21 -12.24
CA GLU A 76 -3.91 -14.18 -12.62
C GLU A 76 -5.34 -14.46 -12.15
N SER A 77 -5.52 -15.35 -11.18
CA SER A 77 -6.83 -15.61 -10.57
C SER A 77 -7.20 -14.63 -9.46
N TYR A 78 -6.25 -13.79 -9.04
CA TYR A 78 -6.50 -12.80 -7.99
C TYR A 78 -7.64 -11.87 -8.39
N SER A 79 -8.59 -11.72 -7.48
CA SER A 79 -9.70 -10.78 -7.64
C SER A 79 -9.90 -10.04 -6.31
N PRO A 80 -9.86 -8.70 -6.31
CA PRO A 80 -10.11 -7.94 -5.10
C PRO A 80 -11.50 -8.22 -4.55
N GLN A 81 -11.61 -8.30 -3.23
CA GLN A 81 -12.90 -8.45 -2.56
C GLN A 81 -13.62 -7.11 -2.50
N PRO A 82 -14.95 -7.10 -2.45
CA PRO A 82 -15.69 -5.86 -2.23
C PRO A 82 -15.26 -5.21 -0.92
N SER A 83 -15.15 -3.87 -0.92
CA SER A 83 -14.84 -3.12 0.29
C SER A 83 -16.04 -3.07 1.22
N ARG A 84 -15.78 -3.20 2.52
CA ARG A 84 -16.82 -2.99 3.53
C ARG A 84 -17.04 -1.51 3.73
N ARG A 85 -18.30 -1.06 3.67
CA ARG A 85 -18.63 0.34 3.89
C ARG A 85 -18.71 0.62 5.39
N MET A 86 -17.98 1.64 5.83
CA MET A 86 -18.08 2.21 7.17
C MET A 86 -18.40 3.69 7.07
N TYR A 87 -19.00 4.24 8.13
CA TYR A 87 -19.32 5.66 8.19
C TYR A 87 -18.48 6.33 9.25
N ILE A 88 -17.77 7.39 8.84
CA ILE A 88 -16.92 8.17 9.72
C ILE A 88 -17.62 9.48 10.06
N PRO A 89 -17.70 9.87 11.36
CA PRO A 89 -18.32 11.13 11.73
C PRO A 89 -17.50 12.31 11.22
N LYS A 90 -18.21 13.32 10.73
CA LYS A 90 -17.63 14.62 10.34
C LYS A 90 -17.81 15.63 11.48
N LYS A 91 -17.03 16.72 11.43
CA LYS A 91 -17.11 17.81 12.41
C LYS A 91 -18.48 18.47 12.48
N ASN A 92 -19.25 18.43 11.39
CA ASN A 92 -20.60 19.05 11.31
C ASN A 92 -21.74 18.13 11.76
N GLY A 93 -21.43 17.01 12.40
CA GLY A 93 -22.44 16.04 12.84
C GLY A 93 -22.92 15.07 11.78
N LYS A 94 -22.53 15.26 10.53
CA LYS A 94 -22.83 14.34 9.43
C LYS A 94 -21.77 13.23 9.37
N THR A 95 -22.07 12.15 8.63
CA THR A 95 -21.13 11.06 8.40
C THR A 95 -20.74 11.01 6.93
N ARG A 96 -19.56 10.43 6.66
CA ARG A 96 -19.11 10.13 5.31
C ARG A 96 -18.83 8.64 5.18
N PRO A 97 -19.11 8.03 4.00
CA PRO A 97 -18.77 6.63 3.78
C PRO A 97 -17.27 6.46 3.58
N LEU A 98 -16.75 5.35 4.10
CA LEU A 98 -15.36 4.91 3.88
C LEU A 98 -15.38 3.45 3.46
N GLY A 99 -14.67 3.12 2.38
CA GLY A 99 -14.48 1.74 1.96
C GLY A 99 -13.31 1.11 2.68
N VAL A 100 -13.54 -0.02 3.35
CA VAL A 100 -12.49 -0.79 4.04
C VAL A 100 -12.22 -2.05 3.23
N PRO A 101 -11.05 -2.18 2.60
CA PRO A 101 -10.72 -3.38 1.84
C PRO A 101 -10.43 -4.58 2.75
N SER A 102 -10.46 -5.79 2.19
CA SER A 102 -10.04 -6.99 2.90
C SER A 102 -8.56 -6.90 3.27
N PHE A 103 -8.12 -7.72 4.23
CA PHE A 103 -6.72 -7.70 4.66
C PHE A 103 -5.78 -8.12 3.53
N ASP A 104 -6.14 -9.14 2.75
CA ASP A 104 -5.33 -9.55 1.60
C ASP A 104 -5.18 -8.41 0.58
N ASP A 105 -6.27 -7.69 0.32
CA ASP A 105 -6.24 -6.55 -0.57
C ASP A 105 -5.41 -5.41 0.00
N LYS A 106 -5.45 -5.19 1.32
CA LYS A 106 -4.58 -4.20 1.97
C LYS A 106 -3.10 -4.53 1.77
N LEU A 107 -2.73 -5.81 1.86
CA LEU A 107 -1.35 -6.24 1.63
C LEU A 107 -0.92 -5.96 0.18
N VAL A 108 -1.72 -6.36 -0.79
CA VAL A 108 -1.41 -6.13 -2.21
C VAL A 108 -1.31 -4.63 -2.49
N GLN A 109 -2.27 -3.85 -1.99
CA GLN A 109 -2.26 -2.40 -2.17
C GLN A 109 -1.03 -1.75 -1.56
N GLU A 110 -0.60 -2.22 -0.38
CA GLU A 110 0.60 -1.67 0.27
C GLU A 110 1.87 -1.99 -0.52
N VAL A 111 1.99 -3.19 -1.06
CA VAL A 111 3.13 -3.56 -1.92
C VAL A 111 3.14 -2.67 -3.17
N VAL A 112 1.99 -2.50 -3.83
CA VAL A 112 1.86 -1.63 -5.00
C VAL A 112 2.21 -0.19 -4.64
N ARG A 113 1.72 0.30 -3.50
CA ARG A 113 2.01 1.66 -3.04
C ARG A 113 3.52 1.87 -2.85
N MET A 114 4.21 0.90 -2.23
CA MET A 114 5.66 1.00 -2.04
C MET A 114 6.42 1.07 -3.37
N VAL A 115 5.99 0.27 -4.34
CA VAL A 115 6.59 0.27 -5.68
C VAL A 115 6.39 1.63 -6.36
N LEU A 116 5.15 2.14 -6.36
CA LEU A 116 4.83 3.41 -6.98
C LEU A 116 5.52 4.58 -6.29
N GLU A 117 5.60 4.57 -4.97
CA GLU A 117 6.33 5.58 -4.20
C GLU A 117 7.81 5.60 -4.57
N ALA A 118 8.44 4.42 -4.68
CA ALA A 118 9.84 4.33 -5.05
C ALA A 118 10.12 4.89 -6.45
N ILE A 119 9.18 4.73 -7.38
CA ILE A 119 9.34 5.20 -8.76
C ILE A 119 9.02 6.69 -8.89
N TYR A 120 7.96 7.17 -8.26
CA TYR A 120 7.39 8.48 -8.57
C TYR A 120 7.63 9.57 -7.55
N GLU A 121 7.98 9.25 -6.31
CA GLU A 121 8.10 10.27 -5.26
C GLU A 121 9.11 11.37 -5.62
N GLY A 122 10.21 11.02 -6.25
CA GLY A 122 11.22 11.98 -6.69
C GLY A 122 10.81 12.88 -7.87
N HIS A 123 9.68 12.56 -8.52
CA HIS A 123 9.19 13.29 -9.69
C HIS A 123 8.00 14.19 -9.38
N PHE A 124 7.44 14.11 -8.16
CA PHE A 124 6.32 14.96 -7.80
C PHE A 124 6.77 16.41 -7.63
N GLU A 125 5.90 17.33 -8.05
CA GLU A 125 6.10 18.75 -7.78
C GLU A 125 6.06 19.03 -6.29
N ASP A 126 6.78 20.06 -5.82
CA ASP A 126 6.81 20.43 -4.41
C ASP A 126 5.42 20.79 -3.86
N THR A 127 4.53 21.24 -4.75
CA THR A 127 3.15 21.61 -4.40
C THR A 127 2.20 20.41 -4.38
N SER A 128 2.64 19.21 -4.76
CA SER A 128 1.80 18.01 -4.77
C SER A 128 1.80 17.39 -3.39
N HIS A 129 0.68 17.53 -2.66
CA HIS A 129 0.56 17.07 -1.27
C HIS A 129 -0.42 15.91 -1.08
N GLY A 130 -1.34 15.69 -2.02
CA GLY A 130 -2.34 14.63 -1.91
C GLY A 130 -1.72 13.25 -1.84
N PHE A 131 -2.09 12.46 -0.83
CA PHE A 131 -1.65 11.07 -0.64
C PHE A 131 -0.14 10.88 -0.46
N ARG A 132 0.59 11.95 -0.10
CA ARG A 132 2.04 11.88 0.18
C ARG A 132 2.27 12.08 1.68
N PRO A 133 2.72 11.03 2.41
CA PRO A 133 2.85 11.11 3.88
C PRO A 133 3.75 12.25 4.37
N VAL A 134 4.88 12.46 3.74
CA VAL A 134 5.85 13.51 4.13
C VAL A 134 5.25 14.89 3.90
N SER A 135 4.64 15.11 2.73
CA SER A 135 4.01 16.38 2.37
C SER A 135 2.82 16.70 3.26
N TYR A 136 2.03 15.68 3.65
CA TYR A 136 0.89 15.84 4.53
C TYR A 136 1.33 16.37 5.92
N THR A 137 2.39 15.80 6.48
CA THR A 137 2.93 16.22 7.76
C THR A 137 3.40 17.68 7.70
N HIS A 138 4.07 18.06 6.64
CA HIS A 138 4.54 19.43 6.42
C HIS A 138 3.37 20.42 6.31
N LEU A 139 2.35 20.04 5.54
CA LEU A 139 1.15 20.86 5.35
C LEU A 139 0.43 21.09 6.68
N ARG A 140 0.29 20.07 7.53
CA ARG A 140 -0.33 20.22 8.86
C ARG A 140 0.45 21.16 9.76
N ALA A 141 1.75 21.15 9.70
CA ALA A 141 2.58 22.08 10.47
C ALA A 141 2.28 23.53 10.10
N HIS A 142 1.95 23.81 8.85
CA HIS A 142 1.54 25.15 8.41
C HIS A 142 0.11 25.51 8.80
N GLU A 143 -0.77 24.54 8.88
CA GLU A 143 -2.18 24.76 9.24
C GLU A 143 -2.40 25.09 10.70
N THR A 144 -1.46 24.75 11.56
CA THR A 144 -1.56 24.98 13.01
C THR A 144 -1.12 26.37 13.47
N VAL A 145 -0.85 27.24 12.56
CA VAL A 145 -0.44 28.63 12.86
C VAL A 145 -1.63 29.51 13.24
#